data_d527ac2fe8e1081710ffbd852cc9df08
#
_entry.id   d527ac2fe8e1081710ffbd852cc9df08
#
_cell.length_a   1.000
_cell.length_b   1.000
_cell.length_c   1.000
_cell.angle_alpha   90.00
_cell.angle_beta   90.00
_cell.angle_gamma   90.00
#
_symmetry.space_group_name_H-M   'P 1'
#
loop_
_entity.id
_entity.type
_entity.pdbx_description
1 polymer ?
#
loop_
_entity_poly.entity_id
_entity_poly.type
_entity_poly.pdbx_seq_one_letter_code
_entity_poly.pdbx_strand_id
1 'polypeptide(L)' 'MPACEISFDVSRIDFRATSDLLMASYWGSGRSDEVHRRAFANSLCVGAYADGNQIGFGRAITDRTVFAYLADII' A
#
# COMPACT_ATOMS: atom_id res chain seq x y z
N MET A 1 2.15 12.66 -21.24
CA MET A 1 2.36 12.02 -19.92
C MET A 1 1.07 11.38 -19.47
N PRO A 2 1.06 10.10 -19.11
CA PRO A 2 -0.16 9.47 -18.60
C PRO A 2 -0.61 10.13 -17.30
N ALA A 3 -1.92 10.23 -17.15
CA ALA A 3 -2.48 10.74 -15.91
C ALA A 3 -2.28 9.73 -14.80
N CYS A 4 -1.89 10.20 -13.62
CA CYS A 4 -1.79 9.38 -12.43
C CYS A 4 -3.09 9.50 -11.65
N GLU A 5 -3.67 8.37 -11.28
CA GLU A 5 -4.87 8.31 -10.47
C GLU A 5 -4.55 7.80 -9.08
N ILE A 6 -5.05 8.47 -8.05
CA ILE A 6 -4.90 8.04 -6.66
C ILE A 6 -6.25 7.50 -6.19
N SER A 7 -6.24 6.33 -5.56
CA SER A 7 -7.48 5.72 -5.08
C SER A 7 -7.28 5.10 -3.71
N PHE A 8 -8.28 5.30 -2.84
CA PHE A 8 -8.36 4.64 -1.54
C PHE A 8 -9.23 3.39 -1.57
N ASP A 9 -9.67 2.97 -2.77
CA ASP A 9 -10.46 1.75 -2.94
C ASP A 9 -9.55 0.54 -2.78
N VAL A 10 -9.66 -0.15 -1.64
CA VAL A 10 -8.78 -1.29 -1.31
C VAL A 10 -8.96 -2.46 -2.29
N SER A 11 -10.12 -2.56 -2.95
CA SER A 11 -10.34 -3.62 -3.94
C SER A 11 -9.47 -3.45 -5.19
N ARG A 12 -8.92 -2.26 -5.41
CA ARG A 12 -8.04 -1.98 -6.55
C ARG A 12 -6.57 -2.27 -6.25
N ILE A 13 -6.22 -2.51 -5.00
CA ILE A 13 -4.82 -2.78 -4.62
C ILE A 13 -4.41 -4.13 -5.19
N ASP A 14 -3.33 -4.16 -5.95
CA ASP A 14 -2.71 -5.39 -6.41
C ASP A 14 -1.87 -5.93 -5.26
N PHE A 15 -2.48 -6.81 -4.47
CA PHE A 15 -1.83 -7.32 -3.26
C PHE A 15 -0.52 -8.03 -3.57
N ARG A 16 -0.51 -8.88 -4.62
CA ARG A 16 0.70 -9.65 -4.93
C ARG A 16 1.86 -8.75 -5.32
N ALA A 17 1.60 -7.79 -6.21
CA ALA A 17 2.63 -6.85 -6.63
C ALA A 17 3.12 -6.00 -5.46
N THR A 18 2.19 -5.51 -4.63
CA THR A 18 2.53 -4.66 -3.48
C THR A 18 3.34 -5.43 -2.46
N SER A 19 2.91 -6.63 -2.10
CA SER A 19 3.61 -7.46 -1.13
C SER A 19 5.02 -7.81 -1.61
N ASP A 20 5.16 -8.14 -2.89
CA ASP A 20 6.47 -8.46 -3.47
C ASP A 20 7.41 -7.25 -3.43
N LEU A 21 6.91 -6.06 -3.75
CA LEU A 21 7.71 -4.83 -3.67
C LEU A 21 8.17 -4.56 -2.24
N LEU A 22 7.27 -4.70 -1.26
CA LEU A 22 7.60 -4.46 0.14
C LEU A 22 8.60 -5.48 0.66
N MET A 23 8.45 -6.74 0.27
CA MET A 23 9.41 -7.77 0.66
C MET A 23 10.78 -7.56 0.06
N ALA A 24 10.85 -6.93 -1.13
CA ALA A 24 12.12 -6.61 -1.78
C ALA A 24 12.81 -5.42 -1.14
N SER A 25 12.09 -4.58 -0.38
CA SER A 25 12.69 -3.45 0.33
C SER A 25 13.42 -3.95 1.57
N TYR A 26 14.48 -3.24 1.98
CA TYR A 26 15.26 -3.71 3.13
C TYR A 26 14.47 -3.62 4.45
N TRP A 27 13.53 -2.66 4.57
CA TRP A 27 12.74 -2.54 5.79
C TRP A 27 11.56 -3.52 5.83
N GLY A 28 11.14 -4.05 4.69
CA GLY A 28 10.04 -5.01 4.59
C GLY A 28 10.49 -6.46 4.49
N SER A 29 11.79 -6.71 4.33
CA SER A 29 12.31 -8.07 4.21
C SER A 29 12.04 -8.83 5.50
N GLY A 30 11.64 -10.11 5.37
CA GLY A 30 11.28 -10.93 6.52
C GLY A 30 9.79 -10.92 6.87
N ARG A 31 9.00 -10.02 6.28
CA ARG A 31 7.55 -10.08 6.42
C ARG A 31 6.99 -11.19 5.52
N SER A 32 5.85 -11.74 5.93
CA SER A 32 5.13 -12.73 5.11
C SER A 32 3.91 -12.09 4.47
N ASP A 33 3.31 -12.78 3.49
CA ASP A 33 2.05 -12.35 2.89
C ASP A 33 0.95 -12.21 3.94
N GLU A 34 0.91 -13.12 4.91
CA GLU A 34 -0.10 -13.05 5.96
C GLU A 34 0.06 -11.79 6.80
N VAL A 35 1.28 -11.41 7.12
CA VAL A 35 1.56 -10.17 7.85
C VAL A 35 1.09 -8.97 7.03
N HIS A 36 1.36 -8.94 5.72
CA HIS A 36 0.89 -7.87 4.86
C HIS A 36 -0.62 -7.83 4.78
N ARG A 37 -1.30 -8.98 4.64
CA ARG A 37 -2.76 -9.00 4.58
C ARG A 37 -3.37 -8.41 5.84
N ARG A 38 -2.85 -8.77 6.99
CA ARG A 38 -3.33 -8.27 8.27
C ARG A 38 -3.05 -6.79 8.44
N ALA A 39 -1.84 -6.36 8.08
CA ALA A 39 -1.45 -4.96 8.20
C ALA A 39 -2.29 -4.07 7.29
N PHE A 40 -2.51 -4.51 6.05
CA PHE A 40 -3.31 -3.72 5.09
C PHE A 40 -4.77 -3.63 5.53
N ALA A 41 -5.32 -4.70 6.08
CA ALA A 41 -6.70 -4.71 6.57
C ALA A 41 -6.93 -3.76 7.75
N ASN A 42 -5.88 -3.47 8.51
CA ASN A 42 -5.95 -2.61 9.71
C ASN A 42 -5.36 -1.22 9.47
N SER A 43 -5.14 -0.84 8.24
CA SER A 43 -4.54 0.46 7.90
C SER A 43 -5.34 1.15 6.82
N LEU A 44 -5.10 2.43 6.65
CA LEU A 44 -5.61 3.17 5.50
C LEU A 44 -4.61 2.98 4.37
N CYS A 45 -5.03 2.31 3.30
CA CYS A 45 -4.17 2.03 2.16
C CYS A 45 -4.60 2.86 0.95
N VAL A 46 -3.61 3.30 0.17
CA VAL A 46 -3.86 4.07 -1.04
C VAL A 46 -2.98 3.52 -2.15
N GLY A 47 -3.52 3.44 -3.35
CA GLY A 47 -2.78 3.04 -4.53
C GLY A 47 -2.67 4.20 -5.51
N ALA A 48 -1.58 4.22 -6.26
CA ALA A 48 -1.39 5.12 -7.39
C ALA A 48 -1.39 4.28 -8.67
N TYR A 49 -2.08 4.77 -9.69
CA TYR A 49 -2.31 4.00 -10.92
C TYR A 49 -2.03 4.85 -12.15
N ALA A 50 -1.47 4.21 -13.18
CA ALA A 50 -1.31 4.81 -14.50
C ALA A 50 -1.65 3.76 -15.53
N ASP A 51 -2.47 4.13 -16.52
CA ASP A 51 -2.91 3.22 -17.60
C ASP A 51 -3.50 1.91 -17.06
N GLY A 52 -4.24 1.99 -15.95
CA GLY A 52 -4.87 0.84 -15.34
C GLY A 52 -3.95 -0.02 -14.49
N ASN A 53 -2.67 0.32 -14.40
CA ASN A 53 -1.70 -0.44 -13.62
C ASN A 53 -1.33 0.28 -12.33
N GLN A 54 -1.18 -0.45 -11.25
CA GLN A 54 -0.70 0.13 -9.99
C GLN A 54 0.79 0.46 -10.14
N ILE A 55 1.13 1.72 -9.83
CA ILE A 55 2.51 2.21 -9.91
C ILE A 55 3.06 2.64 -8.55
N GLY A 56 2.22 2.66 -7.53
CA GLY A 56 2.66 3.05 -6.20
C GLY A 56 1.68 2.63 -5.12
N PHE A 57 2.13 2.68 -3.87
CA PHE A 57 1.34 2.26 -2.72
C PHE A 57 1.74 3.08 -1.50
N GLY A 58 0.76 3.39 -0.67
CA GLY A 58 1.01 4.02 0.62
C GLY A 58 0.11 3.40 1.69
N ARG A 59 0.62 3.35 2.91
CA ARG A 59 -0.13 2.81 4.05
C ARG A 59 0.05 3.72 5.25
N ALA A 60 -1.06 4.09 5.86
CA ALA A 60 -1.05 4.91 7.07
C ALA A 60 -1.75 4.17 8.19
N ILE A 61 -1.14 4.15 9.36
CA ILE A 61 -1.78 3.70 10.60
C ILE A 61 -2.41 4.95 11.22
N THR A 62 -3.72 4.96 11.37
CA THR A 62 -4.42 6.19 11.77
C THR A 62 -5.70 5.86 12.54
N ASP A 63 -6.05 6.76 13.47
CA ASP A 63 -7.36 6.75 14.11
C ASP A 63 -8.41 7.49 13.28
N ARG A 64 -7.99 8.05 12.13
CA ARG A 64 -8.84 8.80 11.20
C ARG A 64 -9.40 10.08 11.79
N THR A 65 -8.76 10.61 12.81
CA THR A 65 -9.21 11.81 13.51
C THR A 65 -8.06 12.79 13.75
N VAL A 66 -7.09 12.42 14.57
CA VAL A 66 -6.01 13.34 14.97
C VAL A 66 -4.61 12.79 14.75
N PHE A 67 -4.49 11.52 14.38
CA PHE A 67 -3.17 10.88 14.27
C PHE A 67 -3.05 10.05 12.99
N ALA A 68 -1.89 10.11 12.36
CA ALA A 68 -1.53 9.22 11.27
C ALA A 68 -0.02 8.98 11.27
N TYR A 69 0.37 7.73 11.04
CA TYR A 69 1.76 7.33 10.89
C TYR A 69 1.94 6.66 9.53
N LEU A 70 2.80 7.22 8.70
CA LEU A 70 3.09 6.65 7.38
C LEU A 70 4.04 5.47 7.56
N ALA A 71 3.53 4.26 7.32
CA ALA A 71 4.26 3.05 7.61
C ALA A 71 4.99 2.47 6.40
N ASP A 72 4.35 2.49 5.23
CA ASP A 72 4.91 1.97 3.98
C ASP A 72 4.57 2.93 2.85
N ILE A 73 5.59 3.47 2.18
CA ILE A 73 5.43 4.26 0.95
C ILE A 73 6.41 3.68 -0.07
N ILE A 74 5.88 3.26 -1.20
CA ILE A 74 6.71 2.62 -2.19
C ILE A 74 6.22 2.87 -3.62
#